data_402ffa466eeadfe404e1e192bb30decc
#
_entry.id   402ffa466eeadfe404e1e192bb30decc
#
_cell.length_a   1.000
_cell.length_b   1.000
_cell.length_c   1.000
_cell.angle_alpha   90.00
_cell.angle_beta   90.00
_cell.angle_gamma   90.00
#
_symmetry.space_group_name_H-M   'P 1'
#
loop_
_entity.id
_entity.type
_entity.pdbx_description
1 polymer ?
#
loop_
_entity_poly.entity_id
_entity_poly.type
_entity_poly.pdbx_seq_one_letter_code
_entity_poly.pdbx_strand_id
1 'polypeptide(L)'
;LLDGDARDVQLVVKGELDKFPFQSKRSGEKSAGVFKINARINDATLNPAPFEFAQDKRTPLWTPIENIKGSLTLDQARIQVRADSARIAGVQISSVDAVIPDYLSTRAVVDLNGTANGSLQSMLNLVNTSPISGWIDSFTEEARATGNARVALQLQLPLSAGMQSTVQGNVRFQGNEVQLWRSLPSIFNTSGELSFSDHGFQINGVQGGFLGGNVLINGGTQKDGTVLTRLDGSVTVEGIARSLNAPSIRRLTKKISGSTRYSAQLRIKNQRPELTIDSSLVGVMLDLPAPLVKNTSDAMPLRFALTPLNSLDPTVQQEEIKINLGKSIAARYVRQRTNSRNAPWKLARGGIGVNLPPPQPDSGMGININLPSVDIDAWRSTITVLTSDQSTTPESSASSVDYNSFVAPNTIGIRSNELILANRILTNAVLGASR
;
A
#
# COMPACT_ATOMS: atom_id res chain seq x y z
N LEU A 1 2.69 -0.44 -35.87
CA LEU A 1 1.31 -0.39 -36.25
C LEU A 1 0.86 -1.81 -36.62
N LEU A 2 -0.24 -2.27 -36.06
CA LEU A 2 -0.80 -3.60 -36.33
C LEU A 2 -1.96 -3.50 -37.33
N ASP A 3 -2.80 -2.47 -37.17
CA ASP A 3 -3.98 -2.22 -38.00
C ASP A 3 -4.36 -0.74 -37.97
N GLY A 4 -5.25 -0.29 -38.86
CA GLY A 4 -5.85 1.05 -38.85
C GLY A 4 -5.95 1.72 -40.20
N ASP A 5 -6.86 2.70 -40.26
CA ASP A 5 -7.12 3.50 -41.44
C ASP A 5 -6.46 4.88 -41.35
N ALA A 6 -5.79 5.30 -42.41
CA ALA A 6 -5.36 6.67 -42.60
C ALA A 6 -6.26 7.37 -43.63
N ARG A 7 -6.84 8.51 -43.27
CA ARG A 7 -7.71 9.33 -44.14
C ARG A 7 -7.16 10.73 -44.31
N ASP A 8 -7.62 11.43 -45.34
CA ASP A 8 -7.23 12.81 -45.63
C ASP A 8 -5.68 12.97 -45.71
N VAL A 9 -5.01 11.99 -46.29
CA VAL A 9 -3.54 11.97 -46.38
C VAL A 9 -3.08 13.05 -47.36
N GLN A 10 -2.29 13.98 -46.84
CA GLN A 10 -1.65 15.02 -47.62
C GLN A 10 -0.11 14.82 -47.60
N LEU A 11 0.50 14.68 -48.77
CA LEU A 11 1.91 14.60 -48.91
C LEU A 11 2.42 15.83 -49.69
N VAL A 12 3.41 16.51 -49.13
CA VAL A 12 4.08 17.63 -49.77
C VAL A 12 5.56 17.33 -49.80
N VAL A 13 6.13 17.28 -51.01
CA VAL A 13 7.56 17.14 -51.26
C VAL A 13 7.98 18.26 -52.19
N LYS A 14 8.95 19.10 -51.75
CA LYS A 14 9.52 20.21 -52.53
C LYS A 14 10.99 20.33 -52.21
N GLY A 15 11.84 20.39 -53.20
CA GLY A 15 13.28 20.55 -53.02
C GLY A 15 14.07 19.56 -53.91
N GLU A 16 15.39 19.61 -53.81
CA GLU A 16 16.30 18.71 -54.51
C GLU A 16 16.32 17.37 -53.81
N LEU A 17 15.95 16.27 -54.50
CA LEU A 17 15.76 14.94 -53.91
C LEU A 17 17.04 14.32 -53.31
N ASP A 18 18.20 14.76 -53.75
CA ASP A 18 19.50 14.39 -53.18
C ASP A 18 19.73 14.93 -51.76
N LYS A 19 18.96 15.95 -51.40
CA LYS A 19 18.97 16.53 -50.05
C LYS A 19 17.81 16.04 -49.15
N PHE A 20 17.06 15.02 -49.60
CA PHE A 20 15.97 14.44 -48.83
C PHE A 20 16.48 13.83 -47.51
N PRO A 21 15.78 13.98 -46.37
CA PRO A 21 14.46 14.61 -46.15
C PRO A 21 14.48 16.12 -45.87
N PHE A 22 15.44 16.85 -46.42
CA PHE A 22 15.57 18.33 -46.38
C PHE A 22 15.85 18.91 -45.00
N GLN A 23 16.49 18.16 -44.10
CA GLN A 23 16.84 18.65 -42.78
C GLN A 23 17.84 19.80 -42.85
N SER A 24 17.58 20.83 -42.03
CA SER A 24 18.59 21.83 -41.72
C SER A 24 19.62 21.26 -40.77
N LYS A 25 20.91 21.29 -41.10
CA LYS A 25 22.01 20.77 -40.26
C LYS A 25 22.32 21.69 -39.07
N ARG A 26 21.81 22.92 -39.05
CA ARG A 26 22.03 23.90 -37.99
C ARG A 26 20.75 24.63 -37.64
N SER A 27 20.57 24.91 -36.35
CA SER A 27 19.45 25.73 -35.86
C SER A 27 19.54 27.14 -36.48
N GLY A 28 18.48 27.54 -37.20
CA GLY A 28 18.40 28.86 -37.90
C GLY A 28 18.74 28.87 -39.38
N GLU A 29 19.25 27.75 -39.96
CA GLU A 29 19.40 27.63 -41.40
C GLU A 29 18.07 27.34 -42.09
N LYS A 30 17.84 27.96 -43.26
CA LYS A 30 16.66 27.62 -44.07
C LYS A 30 16.78 26.20 -44.60
N SER A 31 15.73 25.41 -44.42
CA SER A 31 15.62 24.06 -44.98
C SER A 31 15.81 24.08 -46.53
N ALA A 32 16.52 23.08 -47.05
CA ALA A 32 16.74 22.92 -48.48
C ALA A 32 15.48 22.49 -49.27
N GLY A 33 14.38 22.21 -48.53
CA GLY A 33 13.13 21.78 -49.13
C GLY A 33 12.06 21.54 -48.07
N VAL A 34 10.94 20.96 -48.47
CA VAL A 34 9.81 20.60 -47.64
C VAL A 34 9.47 19.13 -47.83
N PHE A 35 9.42 18.39 -46.73
CA PHE A 35 8.84 17.06 -46.68
C PHE A 35 7.84 17.01 -45.57
N LYS A 36 6.56 16.89 -45.90
CA LYS A 36 5.52 16.91 -44.92
C LYS A 36 4.42 15.88 -45.27
N ILE A 37 4.02 15.12 -44.26
CA ILE A 37 2.87 14.23 -44.33
C ILE A 37 1.90 14.62 -43.22
N ASN A 38 0.64 14.84 -43.55
CA ASN A 38 -0.44 14.93 -42.59
C ASN A 38 -1.44 13.82 -42.91
N ALA A 39 -1.95 13.17 -41.86
CA ALA A 39 -2.98 12.15 -42.01
C ALA A 39 -3.91 12.17 -40.78
N ARG A 40 -5.18 11.84 -41.01
CA ARG A 40 -6.09 11.49 -39.93
C ARG A 40 -6.00 10.00 -39.69
N ILE A 41 -5.87 9.63 -38.43
CA ILE A 41 -5.86 8.24 -37.97
C ILE A 41 -7.25 7.91 -37.49
N ASN A 42 -7.78 6.78 -37.94
CA ASN A 42 -9.08 6.28 -37.51
C ASN A 42 -8.97 4.78 -37.23
N ASP A 43 -9.34 4.42 -35.98
CA ASP A 43 -9.40 3.03 -35.49
C ASP A 43 -8.06 2.27 -35.63
N ALA A 44 -6.95 2.93 -35.34
CA ALA A 44 -5.64 2.28 -35.42
C ALA A 44 -5.33 1.47 -34.15
N THR A 45 -4.56 0.40 -34.33
CA THR A 45 -4.00 -0.44 -33.28
C THR A 45 -2.48 -0.40 -33.34
N LEU A 46 -1.86 -0.04 -32.21
CA LEU A 46 -0.41 0.09 -32.07
C LEU A 46 0.12 -0.85 -31.00
N ASN A 47 1.10 -1.68 -31.33
CA ASN A 47 1.96 -2.30 -30.31
C ASN A 47 3.12 -1.34 -30.03
N PRO A 48 3.23 -0.77 -28.80
CA PRO A 48 4.27 0.22 -28.51
C PRO A 48 5.68 -0.38 -28.47
N ALA A 49 5.83 -1.68 -28.25
CA ALA A 49 7.11 -2.38 -28.22
C ALA A 49 7.02 -3.75 -28.90
N PRO A 50 6.99 -3.79 -30.24
CA PRO A 50 6.69 -5.01 -31.02
C PRO A 50 7.76 -6.09 -30.91
N PHE A 51 8.94 -5.78 -30.38
CA PHE A 51 10.06 -6.73 -30.22
C PHE A 51 10.29 -7.14 -28.75
N GLU A 52 9.49 -6.64 -27.83
CA GLU A 52 9.57 -6.99 -26.40
C GLU A 52 8.52 -8.06 -26.04
N PHE A 53 8.99 -9.22 -25.62
CA PHE A 53 8.17 -10.37 -25.26
C PHE A 53 8.48 -10.84 -23.85
N ALA A 54 7.49 -11.44 -23.19
CA ALA A 54 7.66 -12.14 -21.92
C ALA A 54 8.63 -13.35 -22.08
N GLN A 55 8.94 -13.99 -20.96
CA GLN A 55 9.87 -15.14 -20.95
C GLN A 55 9.45 -16.29 -21.89
N ASP A 56 8.15 -16.40 -22.19
CA ASP A 56 7.61 -17.37 -23.15
C ASP A 56 7.93 -17.03 -24.62
N LYS A 57 8.52 -15.86 -24.88
CA LYS A 57 8.87 -15.32 -26.21
C LYS A 57 7.66 -15.22 -27.17
N ARG A 58 6.44 -15.27 -26.65
CA ARG A 58 5.19 -15.22 -27.44
C ARG A 58 4.26 -14.12 -26.99
N THR A 59 4.17 -13.88 -25.69
CA THR A 59 3.29 -12.84 -25.12
C THR A 59 3.99 -11.49 -25.18
N PRO A 60 3.44 -10.48 -25.88
CA PRO A 60 3.99 -9.12 -25.85
C PRO A 60 4.05 -8.59 -24.42
N LEU A 61 5.14 -7.94 -24.04
CA LEU A 61 5.29 -7.32 -22.71
C LEU A 61 4.35 -6.13 -22.52
N TRP A 62 4.01 -5.44 -23.59
CA TRP A 62 3.10 -4.32 -23.57
C TRP A 62 1.77 -4.68 -24.21
N THR A 63 0.68 -4.34 -23.56
CA THR A 63 -0.66 -4.46 -24.14
C THR A 63 -0.80 -3.50 -25.32
N PRO A 64 -1.33 -3.95 -26.48
CA PRO A 64 -1.61 -3.07 -27.60
C PRO A 64 -2.53 -1.91 -27.22
N ILE A 65 -2.29 -0.77 -27.84
CA ILE A 65 -3.14 0.42 -27.77
C ILE A 65 -4.11 0.32 -28.95
N GLU A 66 -5.39 0.31 -28.66
CA GLU A 66 -6.48 0.06 -29.62
C GLU A 66 -7.37 1.29 -29.80
N ASN A 67 -8.16 1.28 -30.89
CA ASN A 67 -9.14 2.31 -31.19
C ASN A 67 -8.55 3.73 -31.21
N ILE A 68 -7.32 3.87 -31.69
CA ILE A 68 -6.64 5.16 -31.75
C ILE A 68 -7.32 6.02 -32.81
N LYS A 69 -7.80 7.20 -32.39
CA LYS A 69 -8.36 8.24 -33.27
C LYS A 69 -7.60 9.54 -33.05
N GLY A 70 -7.21 10.19 -34.15
CA GLY A 70 -6.42 11.41 -34.04
C GLY A 70 -5.75 11.83 -35.33
N SER A 71 -4.56 12.40 -35.23
CA SER A 71 -3.78 12.88 -36.38
C SER A 71 -2.30 12.49 -36.26
N LEU A 72 -1.71 12.25 -37.42
CA LEU A 72 -0.27 12.08 -37.61
C LEU A 72 0.26 13.24 -38.45
N THR A 73 1.32 13.86 -37.96
CA THR A 73 2.12 14.82 -38.74
C THR A 73 3.56 14.36 -38.77
N LEU A 74 4.10 14.20 -39.94
CA LEU A 74 5.54 14.07 -40.18
C LEU A 74 6.01 15.33 -40.90
N ASP A 75 6.97 16.02 -40.33
CA ASP A 75 7.55 17.23 -40.90
C ASP A 75 9.06 17.13 -40.86
N GLN A 76 9.64 16.87 -42.04
CA GLN A 76 11.05 16.52 -42.19
C GLN A 76 11.46 15.33 -41.32
N ALA A 77 12.15 15.55 -40.22
CA ALA A 77 12.55 14.53 -39.27
C ALA A 77 11.72 14.48 -38.00
N ARG A 78 10.72 15.37 -37.86
CA ARG A 78 9.83 15.41 -36.72
C ARG A 78 8.58 14.57 -36.98
N ILE A 79 8.26 13.67 -36.05
CA ILE A 79 6.99 12.93 -36.03
C ILE A 79 6.16 13.44 -34.85
N GLN A 80 4.89 13.72 -35.09
CA GLN A 80 3.93 14.03 -34.03
C GLN A 80 2.66 13.24 -34.26
N VAL A 81 2.23 12.54 -33.20
CA VAL A 81 0.92 11.86 -33.14
C VAL A 81 0.11 12.54 -32.06
N ARG A 82 -1.05 13.06 -32.42
CA ARG A 82 -2.06 13.55 -31.48
C ARG A 82 -3.23 12.59 -31.50
N ALA A 83 -3.45 11.89 -30.39
CA ALA A 83 -4.61 11.02 -30.24
C ALA A 83 -5.68 11.71 -29.38
N ASP A 84 -6.85 11.89 -29.95
CA ASP A 84 -8.03 12.42 -29.28
C ASP A 84 -8.63 11.34 -28.34
N SER A 85 -8.54 10.08 -28.76
CA SER A 85 -8.97 8.92 -27.98
C SER A 85 -8.19 7.67 -28.36
N ALA A 86 -7.98 6.80 -27.38
CA ALA A 86 -7.45 5.46 -27.53
C ALA A 86 -7.89 4.59 -26.37
N ARG A 87 -7.63 3.29 -26.40
CA ARG A 87 -7.89 2.35 -25.32
C ARG A 87 -6.71 1.44 -25.09
N ILE A 88 -6.35 1.18 -23.82
CA ILE A 88 -5.34 0.19 -23.45
C ILE A 88 -5.84 -0.61 -22.25
N ALA A 89 -5.92 -1.94 -22.35
CA ALA A 89 -6.39 -2.84 -21.29
C ALA A 89 -7.71 -2.37 -20.62
N GLY A 90 -8.65 -1.82 -21.43
CA GLY A 90 -9.94 -1.30 -20.93
C GLY A 90 -9.90 0.11 -20.34
N VAL A 91 -8.71 0.72 -20.22
CA VAL A 91 -8.54 2.11 -19.77
C VAL A 91 -8.72 3.05 -20.97
N GLN A 92 -9.59 4.06 -20.82
CA GLN A 92 -9.77 5.09 -21.83
C GLN A 92 -8.62 6.11 -21.73
N ILE A 93 -7.92 6.29 -22.84
CA ILE A 93 -6.89 7.30 -23.00
C ILE A 93 -7.46 8.49 -23.77
N SER A 94 -7.08 9.69 -23.40
CA SER A 94 -7.52 10.92 -24.04
C SER A 94 -6.39 11.94 -24.08
N SER A 95 -6.44 12.85 -25.05
CA SER A 95 -5.53 13.98 -25.18
C SER A 95 -4.04 13.58 -25.14
N VAL A 96 -3.66 12.57 -25.93
CA VAL A 96 -2.24 12.17 -26.08
C VAL A 96 -1.57 13.03 -27.13
N ASP A 97 -0.41 13.56 -26.79
CA ASP A 97 0.54 14.18 -27.70
C ASP A 97 1.89 13.45 -27.60
N ALA A 98 2.25 12.72 -28.63
CA ALA A 98 3.50 11.99 -28.71
C ALA A 98 4.36 12.62 -29.83
N VAL A 99 5.56 13.04 -29.49
CA VAL A 99 6.46 13.75 -30.38
C VAL A 99 7.82 13.06 -30.41
N ILE A 100 8.31 12.80 -31.60
CA ILE A 100 9.73 12.48 -31.86
C ILE A 100 10.33 13.71 -32.55
N PRO A 101 11.12 14.53 -31.88
CA PRO A 101 11.64 15.77 -32.44
C PRO A 101 12.52 15.54 -33.67
N ASP A 102 13.31 14.45 -33.64
CA ASP A 102 14.17 14.02 -34.73
C ASP A 102 14.32 12.49 -34.73
N TYR A 103 13.58 11.79 -35.62
CA TYR A 103 13.64 10.34 -35.72
C TYR A 103 14.89 9.82 -36.42
N LEU A 104 15.67 10.70 -37.08
CA LEU A 104 16.94 10.39 -37.72
C LEU A 104 18.13 10.51 -36.76
N SER A 105 17.90 11.10 -35.57
CA SER A 105 18.94 11.20 -34.56
C SER A 105 19.28 9.84 -33.98
N THR A 106 20.59 9.59 -33.77
CA THR A 106 21.05 8.40 -33.02
C THR A 106 20.60 8.40 -31.57
N ARG A 107 20.08 9.53 -31.05
CA ARG A 107 19.51 9.71 -29.71
C ARG A 107 18.05 10.13 -29.79
N ALA A 108 17.30 9.54 -30.72
CA ALA A 108 15.90 9.83 -30.87
C ALA A 108 15.13 9.46 -29.56
N VAL A 109 14.25 10.37 -29.11
CA VAL A 109 13.42 10.22 -27.91
C VAL A 109 11.97 10.48 -28.30
N VAL A 110 11.06 9.67 -27.79
CA VAL A 110 9.62 9.96 -27.81
C VAL A 110 9.26 10.73 -26.56
N ASP A 111 8.81 11.97 -26.71
CA ASP A 111 8.18 12.76 -25.65
C ASP A 111 6.66 12.52 -25.72
N LEU A 112 6.09 11.92 -24.70
CA LEU A 112 4.66 11.60 -24.63
C LEU A 112 4.02 12.30 -23.45
N ASN A 113 2.93 13.01 -23.71
CA ASN A 113 2.05 13.58 -22.70
C ASN A 113 0.64 13.05 -22.94
N GLY A 114 -0.03 12.60 -21.88
CA GLY A 114 -1.37 12.06 -22.03
C GLY A 114 -2.16 12.01 -20.74
N THR A 115 -3.47 11.83 -20.89
CA THR A 115 -4.38 11.59 -19.77
C THR A 115 -5.15 10.30 -20.00
N ALA A 116 -5.35 9.56 -18.91
CA ALA A 116 -6.19 8.37 -18.89
C ALA A 116 -7.30 8.55 -17.86
N ASN A 117 -8.51 8.09 -18.19
CA ASN A 117 -9.66 8.09 -17.31
C ASN A 117 -10.30 6.70 -17.33
N GLY A 118 -10.72 6.20 -16.18
CA GLY A 118 -11.40 4.91 -16.12
C GLY A 118 -11.24 4.22 -14.79
N SER A 119 -11.54 2.93 -14.78
CA SER A 119 -11.45 2.09 -13.58
C SER A 119 -10.04 2.10 -13.02
N LEU A 120 -9.90 2.46 -11.75
CA LEU A 120 -8.62 2.40 -11.04
C LEU A 120 -8.08 0.96 -10.98
N GLN A 121 -8.96 -0.05 -10.86
CA GLN A 121 -8.56 -1.45 -10.93
C GLN A 121 -7.95 -1.82 -12.30
N SER A 122 -8.54 -1.34 -13.41
CA SER A 122 -7.97 -1.57 -14.73
C SER A 122 -6.59 -0.92 -14.90
N MET A 123 -6.40 0.26 -14.31
CA MET A 123 -5.09 0.94 -14.29
C MET A 123 -4.06 0.15 -13.48
N LEU A 124 -4.44 -0.37 -12.30
CA LEU A 124 -3.59 -1.25 -11.50
C LEU A 124 -3.24 -2.54 -12.25
N ASN A 125 -4.21 -3.14 -12.93
CA ASN A 125 -3.98 -4.35 -13.73
C ASN A 125 -2.99 -4.06 -14.87
N LEU A 126 -3.13 -2.92 -15.56
CA LEU A 126 -2.18 -2.51 -16.61
C LEU A 126 -0.77 -2.36 -16.04
N VAL A 127 -0.60 -1.71 -14.90
CA VAL A 127 0.70 -1.58 -14.22
C VAL A 127 1.26 -2.96 -13.89
N ASN A 128 0.47 -3.85 -13.30
CA ASN A 128 0.91 -5.16 -12.82
C ASN A 128 1.23 -6.16 -13.96
N THR A 129 0.63 -5.98 -15.14
CA THR A 129 0.84 -6.85 -16.32
C THR A 129 1.80 -6.26 -17.35
N SER A 130 2.40 -5.11 -17.07
CA SER A 130 3.37 -4.44 -17.92
C SER A 130 4.76 -4.39 -17.27
N PRO A 131 5.82 -4.02 -17.98
CA PRO A 131 7.16 -3.81 -17.42
C PRO A 131 7.20 -2.81 -16.25
N ILE A 132 6.20 -1.94 -16.12
CA ILE A 132 6.07 -0.98 -15.01
C ILE A 132 6.10 -1.70 -13.66
N SER A 133 5.52 -2.89 -13.56
CA SER A 133 5.53 -3.70 -12.32
C SER A 133 6.96 -3.92 -11.80
N GLY A 134 7.90 -4.23 -12.69
CA GLY A 134 9.31 -4.39 -12.33
C GLY A 134 9.98 -3.08 -11.88
N TRP A 135 9.60 -1.94 -12.45
CA TRP A 135 10.16 -0.63 -12.08
C TRP A 135 9.74 -0.17 -10.68
N ILE A 136 8.59 -0.64 -10.19
CA ILE A 136 8.05 -0.33 -8.85
C ILE A 136 8.18 -1.50 -7.88
N ASP A 137 9.08 -2.46 -8.15
CA ASP A 137 9.30 -3.66 -7.31
C ASP A 137 8.01 -4.42 -6.97
N SER A 138 7.07 -4.49 -7.93
CA SER A 138 5.75 -5.13 -7.78
C SER A 138 4.92 -4.59 -6.61
N PHE A 139 5.12 -3.33 -6.22
CA PHE A 139 4.49 -2.70 -5.05
C PHE A 139 2.94 -2.75 -5.09
N THR A 140 2.36 -2.73 -6.30
CA THR A 140 0.90 -2.75 -6.50
C THR A 140 0.32 -4.14 -6.81
N GLU A 141 1.11 -5.21 -6.73
CA GLU A 141 0.71 -6.56 -7.14
C GLU A 141 -0.55 -7.07 -6.42
N GLU A 142 -0.65 -6.79 -5.12
CA GLU A 142 -1.80 -7.18 -4.29
C GLU A 142 -2.89 -6.10 -4.24
N ALA A 143 -2.63 -4.91 -4.79
CA ALA A 143 -3.53 -3.78 -4.68
C ALA A 143 -4.88 -4.06 -5.36
N ARG A 144 -5.95 -3.67 -4.69
CA ARG A 144 -7.32 -3.71 -5.18
C ARG A 144 -7.94 -2.33 -5.08
N ALA A 145 -8.73 -1.96 -6.07
CA ALA A 145 -9.42 -0.70 -6.05
C ALA A 145 -10.77 -0.79 -6.75
N THR A 146 -11.70 0.09 -6.36
CA THR A 146 -12.98 0.31 -7.05
C THR A 146 -13.09 1.76 -7.48
N GLY A 147 -14.07 2.05 -8.34
CA GLY A 147 -14.32 3.40 -8.83
C GLY A 147 -13.36 3.84 -9.93
N ASN A 148 -13.58 5.05 -10.43
CA ASN A 148 -12.80 5.63 -11.50
C ASN A 148 -11.74 6.58 -10.94
N ALA A 149 -10.63 6.70 -11.66
CA ALA A 149 -9.57 7.66 -11.37
C ALA A 149 -9.14 8.36 -12.67
N ARG A 150 -8.45 9.48 -12.50
CA ARG A 150 -7.80 10.18 -13.60
C ARG A 150 -6.29 10.13 -13.40
N VAL A 151 -5.57 9.77 -14.46
CA VAL A 151 -4.11 9.76 -14.50
C VAL A 151 -3.65 10.77 -15.54
N ALA A 152 -2.74 11.65 -15.17
CA ALA A 152 -1.95 12.43 -16.12
C ALA A 152 -0.54 11.85 -16.14
N LEU A 153 0.02 11.68 -17.33
CA LEU A 153 1.27 10.97 -17.55
C LEU A 153 2.17 11.75 -18.51
N GLN A 154 3.45 11.82 -18.18
CA GLN A 154 4.52 12.31 -19.04
C GLN A 154 5.60 11.23 -19.13
N LEU A 155 5.98 10.86 -20.34
CA LEU A 155 7.00 9.85 -20.62
C LEU A 155 8.04 10.41 -21.57
N GLN A 156 9.31 10.07 -21.32
CA GLN A 156 10.38 10.22 -22.28
C GLN A 156 10.97 8.84 -22.55
N LEU A 157 10.76 8.35 -23.76
CA LEU A 157 11.17 7.00 -24.18
C LEU A 157 12.27 7.12 -25.23
N PRO A 158 13.53 6.84 -24.87
CA PRO A 158 14.61 6.76 -25.84
C PRO A 158 14.38 5.59 -26.82
N LEU A 159 14.59 5.84 -28.11
CA LEU A 159 14.47 4.82 -29.16
C LEU A 159 15.79 4.04 -29.38
N SER A 160 16.86 4.45 -28.69
CA SER A 160 18.16 3.79 -28.76
C SER A 160 18.49 3.04 -27.48
N ALA A 161 19.16 1.88 -27.63
CA ALA A 161 19.59 1.07 -26.49
C ALA A 161 20.58 1.82 -25.58
N GLY A 162 20.50 1.59 -24.27
CA GLY A 162 21.44 2.14 -23.28
C GLY A 162 21.04 3.49 -22.66
N MET A 163 19.95 4.11 -23.08
CA MET A 163 19.39 5.29 -22.44
C MET A 163 18.21 4.89 -21.52
N GLN A 164 18.07 5.59 -20.40
CA GLN A 164 16.99 5.33 -19.45
C GLN A 164 15.73 6.10 -19.84
N SER A 165 14.58 5.43 -19.76
CA SER A 165 13.27 6.07 -19.86
C SER A 165 12.98 6.84 -18.58
N THR A 166 12.31 8.00 -18.70
CA THR A 166 11.79 8.74 -17.55
C THR A 166 10.28 8.76 -17.57
N VAL A 167 9.69 8.62 -16.40
CA VAL A 167 8.26 8.66 -16.21
C VAL A 167 7.91 9.61 -15.06
N GLN A 168 6.88 10.41 -15.26
CA GLN A 168 6.27 11.18 -14.18
C GLN A 168 4.78 11.35 -14.44
N GLY A 169 4.02 11.46 -13.36
CA GLY A 169 2.60 11.66 -13.49
C GLY A 169 1.91 11.79 -12.15
N ASN A 170 0.60 11.90 -12.21
CA ASN A 170 -0.24 11.91 -11.03
C ASN A 170 -1.51 11.08 -11.23
N VAL A 171 -1.97 10.53 -10.12
CA VAL A 171 -3.25 9.82 -9.99
C VAL A 171 -4.17 10.66 -9.11
N ARG A 172 -5.32 11.05 -9.63
CA ARG A 172 -6.35 11.75 -8.87
C ARG A 172 -7.47 10.78 -8.49
N PHE A 173 -7.63 10.58 -7.19
CA PHE A 173 -8.68 9.75 -6.62
C PHE A 173 -10.01 10.51 -6.57
N GLN A 174 -11.13 9.79 -6.83
CA GLN A 174 -12.47 10.38 -6.95
C GLN A 174 -13.51 9.52 -6.19
N GLY A 175 -13.29 9.35 -4.88
CA GLY A 175 -14.17 8.51 -4.04
C GLY A 175 -13.91 7.02 -4.19
N ASN A 176 -12.69 6.62 -4.49
CA ASN A 176 -12.30 5.24 -4.68
C ASN A 176 -12.30 4.46 -3.36
N GLU A 177 -12.55 3.16 -3.42
CA GLU A 177 -12.08 2.24 -2.39
C GLU A 177 -10.72 1.70 -2.83
N VAL A 178 -9.74 1.77 -1.93
CA VAL A 178 -8.35 1.33 -2.20
C VAL A 178 -7.88 0.41 -1.08
N GLN A 179 -7.45 -0.79 -1.43
CA GLN A 179 -6.77 -1.74 -0.56
C GLN A 179 -5.39 -2.03 -1.13
N LEU A 180 -4.33 -1.64 -0.43
CA LEU A 180 -2.96 -1.78 -0.94
C LEU A 180 -2.43 -3.21 -0.80
N TRP A 181 -2.69 -3.87 0.33
CA TRP A 181 -2.35 -5.26 0.59
C TRP A 181 -3.54 -5.99 1.18
N ARG A 182 -3.69 -7.28 0.88
CA ARG A 182 -4.81 -8.11 1.38
C ARG A 182 -4.90 -8.15 2.90
N SER A 183 -3.77 -7.99 3.60
CA SER A 183 -3.69 -7.96 5.06
C SER A 183 -4.11 -6.64 5.69
N LEU A 184 -4.27 -5.57 4.89
CA LEU A 184 -4.69 -4.26 5.38
C LEU A 184 -6.16 -4.00 5.04
N PRO A 185 -6.89 -3.28 5.91
CA PRO A 185 -8.22 -2.79 5.60
C PRO A 185 -8.23 -1.81 4.42
N SER A 186 -9.36 -1.75 3.71
CA SER A 186 -9.58 -0.78 2.64
C SER A 186 -9.72 0.65 3.19
N ILE A 187 -9.27 1.61 2.39
CA ILE A 187 -9.58 3.02 2.55
C ILE A 187 -10.75 3.34 1.63
N PHE A 188 -11.85 3.81 2.18
CA PHE A 188 -13.09 4.13 1.47
C PHE A 188 -13.18 5.61 1.12
N ASN A 189 -13.90 5.95 0.06
CA ASN A 189 -14.11 7.34 -0.39
C ASN A 189 -12.78 8.11 -0.51
N THR A 190 -11.75 7.43 -1.02
CA THR A 190 -10.42 8.01 -1.18
C THR A 190 -10.46 9.16 -2.15
N SER A 191 -9.96 10.32 -1.74
CA SER A 191 -9.84 11.54 -2.53
C SER A 191 -8.47 12.19 -2.33
N GLY A 192 -8.05 13.02 -3.27
CA GLY A 192 -6.72 13.65 -3.27
C GLY A 192 -5.86 13.16 -4.42
N GLU A 193 -4.56 13.39 -4.32
CA GLU A 193 -3.63 13.15 -5.42
C GLU A 193 -2.37 12.41 -4.95
N LEU A 194 -1.93 11.48 -5.77
CA LEU A 194 -0.65 10.80 -5.66
C LEU A 194 0.18 11.15 -6.90
N SER A 195 1.34 11.76 -6.72
CA SER A 195 2.32 11.98 -7.78
C SER A 195 3.32 10.84 -7.80
N PHE A 196 3.80 10.46 -8.98
CA PHE A 196 4.79 9.39 -9.14
C PHE A 196 5.82 9.77 -10.20
N SER A 197 7.00 9.16 -10.11
CA SER A 197 8.08 9.25 -11.08
C SER A 197 8.88 7.94 -11.09
N ASP A 198 9.88 7.87 -11.97
CA ASP A 198 10.94 6.83 -11.97
C ASP A 198 11.75 6.76 -10.65
N HIS A 199 11.66 7.79 -9.80
CA HIS A 199 12.34 7.85 -8.50
C HIS A 199 11.42 7.50 -7.30
N GLY A 200 10.14 7.18 -7.54
CA GLY A 200 9.18 6.83 -6.51
C GLY A 200 7.89 7.65 -6.57
N PHE A 201 7.25 7.84 -5.42
CA PHE A 201 5.95 8.52 -5.35
C PHE A 201 5.86 9.50 -4.19
N GLN A 202 4.90 10.43 -4.27
CA GLN A 202 4.53 11.38 -3.21
C GLN A 202 3.01 11.41 -3.04
N ILE A 203 2.56 11.35 -1.81
CA ILE A 203 1.16 11.47 -1.39
C ILE A 203 1.00 12.81 -0.68
N ASN A 204 0.15 13.69 -1.22
CA ASN A 204 -0.09 15.01 -0.67
C ASN A 204 -1.58 15.15 -0.31
N GLY A 205 -1.91 14.96 0.97
CA GLY A 205 -3.25 15.19 1.46
C GLY A 205 -4.29 14.19 0.94
N VAL A 206 -3.92 12.95 0.67
CA VAL A 206 -4.91 11.91 0.37
C VAL A 206 -5.71 11.61 1.62
N GLN A 207 -7.03 11.62 1.49
CA GLN A 207 -7.95 11.41 2.59
C GLN A 207 -9.06 10.43 2.22
N GLY A 208 -9.62 9.78 3.26
CA GLY A 208 -10.69 8.81 3.09
C GLY A 208 -11.22 8.29 4.41
N GLY A 209 -12.10 7.31 4.35
CA GLY A 209 -12.61 6.59 5.50
C GLY A 209 -11.74 5.37 5.80
N PHE A 210 -11.27 5.20 7.03
CA PHE A 210 -10.44 4.09 7.46
C PHE A 210 -10.78 3.65 8.88
N LEU A 211 -11.02 2.35 9.09
CA LEU A 211 -11.36 1.77 10.40
C LEU A 211 -12.53 2.47 11.11
N GLY A 212 -13.52 2.94 10.35
CA GLY A 212 -14.72 3.61 10.86
C GLY A 212 -14.56 5.10 11.18
N GLY A 213 -13.40 5.69 10.92
CA GLY A 213 -13.16 7.12 11.04
C GLY A 213 -12.49 7.68 9.78
N ASN A 214 -12.10 8.94 9.82
CA ASN A 214 -11.40 9.59 8.72
C ASN A 214 -9.88 9.41 8.86
N VAL A 215 -9.17 9.38 7.73
CA VAL A 215 -7.71 9.37 7.66
C VAL A 215 -7.22 10.42 6.68
N LEU A 216 -6.12 11.09 7.03
CA LEU A 216 -5.32 11.95 6.16
C LEU A 216 -3.94 11.31 6.00
N ILE A 217 -3.50 11.14 4.76
CA ILE A 217 -2.26 10.44 4.41
C ILE A 217 -1.33 11.40 3.68
N ASN A 218 -0.11 11.51 4.17
CA ASN A 218 0.97 12.28 3.56
C ASN A 218 2.26 11.48 3.58
N GLY A 219 3.14 11.74 2.61
CA GLY A 219 4.45 11.12 2.57
C GLY A 219 4.81 10.58 1.20
N GLY A 220 5.82 9.70 1.14
CA GLY A 220 6.29 9.14 -0.12
C GLY A 220 7.73 8.68 -0.04
N THR A 221 8.33 8.47 -1.21
CA THR A 221 9.71 8.01 -1.36
C THR A 221 10.67 9.14 -1.02
N GLN A 222 11.63 8.86 -0.16
CA GLN A 222 12.70 9.78 0.25
C GLN A 222 13.90 9.64 -0.71
N LYS A 223 14.87 10.54 -0.61
CA LYS A 223 16.08 10.55 -1.48
C LYS A 223 16.94 9.27 -1.35
N ASP A 224 16.85 8.58 -0.22
CA ASP A 224 17.56 7.31 0.03
C ASP A 224 16.75 6.06 -0.37
N GLY A 225 15.63 6.24 -1.07
CA GLY A 225 14.72 5.17 -1.48
C GLY A 225 13.79 4.67 -0.36
N THR A 226 13.91 5.19 0.86
CA THR A 226 13.00 4.85 1.95
C THR A 226 11.61 5.43 1.68
N VAL A 227 10.56 4.64 1.81
CA VAL A 227 9.18 5.15 1.84
C VAL A 227 8.84 5.56 3.26
N LEU A 228 8.42 6.81 3.45
CA LEU A 228 7.97 7.35 4.72
C LEU A 228 6.58 7.94 4.55
N THR A 229 5.58 7.37 5.25
CA THR A 229 4.19 7.78 5.17
C THR A 229 3.63 8.04 6.56
N ARG A 230 2.95 9.15 6.73
CA ARG A 230 2.23 9.53 7.94
C ARG A 230 0.74 9.47 7.71
N LEU A 231 0.03 8.86 8.65
CA LEU A 231 -1.41 8.75 8.69
C LEU A 231 -1.92 9.40 9.98
N ASP A 232 -2.72 10.44 9.86
CA ASP A 232 -3.38 11.10 10.98
C ASP A 232 -4.89 10.94 10.82
N GLY A 233 -5.58 10.47 11.87
CA GLY A 233 -7.00 10.19 11.73
C GLY A 233 -7.71 9.85 13.02
N SER A 234 -8.91 9.32 12.85
CA SER A 234 -9.72 8.74 13.93
C SER A 234 -10.13 7.32 13.59
N VAL A 235 -10.37 6.51 14.60
CA VAL A 235 -10.89 5.15 14.46
C VAL A 235 -12.04 4.93 15.43
N THR A 236 -12.97 4.04 15.07
CA THR A 236 -13.99 3.54 15.98
C THR A 236 -13.73 2.08 16.32
N VAL A 237 -14.11 1.66 17.51
CA VAL A 237 -13.97 0.26 17.94
C VAL A 237 -14.75 -0.67 17.00
N GLU A 238 -15.95 -0.28 16.60
CA GLU A 238 -16.81 -1.02 15.67
C GLU A 238 -16.19 -1.05 14.26
N GLY A 239 -15.55 0.04 13.84
CA GLY A 239 -14.86 0.12 12.54
C GLY A 239 -13.66 -0.83 12.48
N ILE A 240 -12.86 -0.89 13.55
CA ILE A 240 -11.77 -1.86 13.69
C ILE A 240 -12.31 -3.30 13.63
N ALA A 241 -13.35 -3.61 14.40
CA ALA A 241 -13.92 -4.94 14.48
C ALA A 241 -14.49 -5.42 13.13
N ARG A 242 -15.13 -4.53 12.36
CA ARG A 242 -15.65 -4.84 11.02
C ARG A 242 -14.52 -5.04 10.02
N SER A 243 -13.52 -4.18 10.06
CA SER A 243 -12.44 -4.18 9.06
C SER A 243 -11.49 -5.35 9.23
N LEU A 244 -11.20 -5.78 10.44
CA LEU A 244 -10.30 -6.91 10.72
C LEU A 244 -11.01 -8.26 10.65
N ASN A 245 -12.35 -8.29 10.63
CA ASN A 245 -13.19 -9.48 10.52
C ASN A 245 -12.75 -10.67 11.41
N ALA A 246 -12.15 -10.39 12.58
CA ALA A 246 -11.67 -11.39 13.50
C ALA A 246 -12.71 -11.61 14.63
N PRO A 247 -13.19 -12.85 14.84
CA PRO A 247 -14.20 -13.13 15.89
C PRO A 247 -13.78 -12.68 17.29
N SER A 248 -12.51 -12.82 17.64
CA SER A 248 -11.94 -12.37 18.92
C SER A 248 -12.04 -10.84 19.08
N ILE A 249 -11.79 -10.08 18.02
CA ILE A 249 -11.91 -8.60 18.05
C ILE A 249 -13.36 -8.17 18.14
N ARG A 250 -14.28 -8.83 17.42
CA ARG A 250 -15.72 -8.56 17.54
C ARG A 250 -16.24 -8.80 18.95
N ARG A 251 -15.72 -9.79 19.68
CA ARG A 251 -16.09 -10.01 21.09
C ARG A 251 -15.61 -8.90 22.02
N LEU A 252 -14.45 -8.33 21.73
CA LEU A 252 -13.93 -7.19 22.49
C LEU A 252 -14.85 -5.97 22.43
N THR A 253 -15.63 -5.77 21.35
CA THR A 253 -16.61 -4.67 21.29
C THR A 253 -17.74 -4.76 22.30
N LYS A 254 -17.95 -5.91 22.95
CA LYS A 254 -18.87 -6.02 24.09
C LYS A 254 -18.37 -5.29 25.33
N LYS A 255 -17.07 -5.04 25.42
CA LYS A 255 -16.39 -4.45 26.58
C LYS A 255 -15.59 -3.18 26.26
N ILE A 256 -15.46 -2.87 24.98
CA ILE A 256 -14.74 -1.70 24.49
C ILE A 256 -15.64 -0.96 23.51
N SER A 257 -15.80 0.35 23.66
CA SER A 257 -16.63 1.16 22.77
C SER A 257 -16.06 2.56 22.58
N GLY A 258 -16.56 3.28 21.56
CA GLY A 258 -16.21 4.66 21.31
C GLY A 258 -15.21 4.85 20.17
N SER A 259 -14.62 6.04 20.11
CA SER A 259 -13.71 6.44 19.05
C SER A 259 -12.53 7.23 19.60
N THR A 260 -11.40 7.19 18.90
CA THR A 260 -10.22 7.97 19.30
C THR A 260 -9.44 8.45 18.08
N ARG A 261 -8.61 9.49 18.29
CA ARG A 261 -7.64 9.94 17.32
C ARG A 261 -6.36 9.13 17.42
N TYR A 262 -5.68 8.97 16.28
CA TYR A 262 -4.36 8.34 16.22
C TYR A 262 -3.46 9.10 15.24
N SER A 263 -2.16 8.93 15.44
CA SER A 263 -1.13 9.26 14.47
C SER A 263 -0.30 8.00 14.23
N ALA A 264 -0.12 7.64 12.96
CA ALA A 264 0.68 6.49 12.59
C ALA A 264 1.78 6.91 11.61
N GLN A 265 2.94 6.28 11.70
CA GLN A 265 4.07 6.45 10.81
C GLN A 265 4.48 5.08 10.29
N LEU A 266 4.40 4.92 8.96
CA LEU A 266 4.88 3.75 8.24
C LEU A 266 6.17 4.12 7.52
N ARG A 267 7.23 3.37 7.81
CA ARG A 267 8.51 3.45 7.12
C ARG A 267 8.80 2.11 6.46
N ILE A 268 9.16 2.13 5.19
CA ILE A 268 9.55 0.92 4.46
C ILE A 268 10.94 1.14 3.89
N LYS A 269 11.88 0.30 4.28
CA LYS A 269 13.25 0.28 3.74
C LYS A 269 13.62 -1.15 3.39
N ASN A 270 14.12 -1.38 2.17
CA ASN A 270 14.48 -2.70 1.66
C ASN A 270 13.33 -3.72 1.83
N GLN A 271 12.11 -3.32 1.49
CA GLN A 271 10.87 -4.11 1.64
C GLN A 271 10.54 -4.54 3.08
N ARG A 272 11.16 -3.91 4.10
CA ARG A 272 10.94 -4.20 5.52
C ARG A 272 10.14 -3.05 6.16
N PRO A 273 8.89 -3.27 6.55
CA PRO A 273 8.06 -2.23 7.15
C PRO A 273 8.38 -2.03 8.63
N GLU A 274 8.43 -0.78 9.04
CA GLU A 274 8.40 -0.32 10.43
C GLU A 274 7.13 0.50 10.60
N LEU A 275 6.34 0.20 11.63
CA LEU A 275 5.09 0.91 11.91
C LEU A 275 5.08 1.40 13.35
N THR A 276 4.79 2.68 13.55
CA THR A 276 4.52 3.24 14.88
C THR A 276 3.11 3.84 14.86
N ILE A 277 2.33 3.59 15.92
CA ILE A 277 1.00 4.17 16.10
C ILE A 277 0.93 4.74 17.51
N ASP A 278 0.53 5.99 17.62
CA ASP A 278 0.33 6.70 18.88
C ASP A 278 -1.13 7.16 18.99
N SER A 279 -1.74 6.98 20.16
CA SER A 279 -3.09 7.47 20.50
C SER A 279 -3.18 7.78 21.99
N SER A 280 -3.98 8.76 22.36
CA SER A 280 -4.30 9.02 23.77
C SER A 280 -5.41 8.12 24.31
N LEU A 281 -6.12 7.40 23.43
CA LEU A 281 -7.36 6.66 23.69
C LEU A 281 -8.48 7.50 24.36
N VAL A 282 -8.39 8.83 24.36
CA VAL A 282 -9.51 9.69 24.75
C VAL A 282 -10.67 9.45 23.80
N GLY A 283 -11.89 9.27 24.33
CA GLY A 283 -13.09 8.92 23.58
C GLY A 283 -13.40 7.42 23.53
N VAL A 284 -12.47 6.55 23.97
CA VAL A 284 -12.71 5.11 24.12
C VAL A 284 -13.05 4.79 25.55
N MET A 285 -14.08 4.00 25.78
CA MET A 285 -14.44 3.39 27.06
C MET A 285 -13.93 1.95 27.10
N LEU A 286 -13.29 1.56 28.21
CA LEU A 286 -12.89 0.20 28.50
C LEU A 286 -13.66 -0.28 29.74
N ASP A 287 -14.65 -1.18 29.55
CA ASP A 287 -15.38 -1.86 30.63
C ASP A 287 -14.66 -3.17 30.96
N LEU A 288 -13.44 -3.04 31.46
CA LEU A 288 -12.56 -4.15 31.84
C LEU A 288 -12.14 -3.99 33.29
N PRO A 289 -11.76 -5.09 33.97
CA PRO A 289 -11.24 -4.97 35.36
C PRO A 289 -9.93 -4.15 35.39
N ALA A 290 -9.64 -3.60 36.59
CA ALA A 290 -8.37 -2.91 36.81
C ALA A 290 -7.16 -3.80 36.42
N PRO A 291 -6.13 -3.22 35.81
CA PRO A 291 -5.86 -1.80 35.58
C PRO A 291 -6.37 -1.26 34.22
N LEU A 292 -7.22 -1.98 33.50
CA LEU A 292 -7.70 -1.62 32.16
C LEU A 292 -9.02 -0.85 32.16
N VAL A 293 -9.69 -0.68 33.32
CA VAL A 293 -10.90 0.15 33.37
C VAL A 293 -10.59 1.60 33.00
N LYS A 294 -11.44 2.19 32.14
CA LYS A 294 -11.22 3.54 31.64
C LYS A 294 -12.52 4.19 31.16
N ASN A 295 -12.81 5.41 31.63
CA ASN A 295 -13.91 6.20 31.10
C ASN A 295 -13.52 6.89 29.79
N THR A 296 -14.51 7.35 29.04
CA THR A 296 -14.33 8.02 27.74
C THR A 296 -13.48 9.29 27.82
N SER A 297 -13.62 10.06 28.91
CA SER A 297 -12.88 11.32 29.13
C SER A 297 -11.41 11.12 29.50
N ASP A 298 -11.07 9.93 30.03
CA ASP A 298 -9.74 9.68 30.58
C ASP A 298 -8.74 9.40 29.47
N ALA A 299 -7.51 9.84 29.65
CA ALA A 299 -6.41 9.51 28.76
C ALA A 299 -5.71 8.22 29.22
N MET A 300 -5.48 7.30 28.30
CA MET A 300 -4.65 6.11 28.48
C MET A 300 -3.74 5.98 27.26
N PRO A 301 -2.57 6.65 27.24
CA PRO A 301 -1.71 6.67 26.06
C PRO A 301 -1.39 5.26 25.56
N LEU A 302 -1.63 5.02 24.30
CA LEU A 302 -1.24 3.81 23.58
C LEU A 302 -0.10 4.15 22.62
N ARG A 303 0.98 3.38 22.72
CA ARG A 303 2.03 3.34 21.69
C ARG A 303 2.20 1.91 21.20
N PHE A 304 2.01 1.72 19.92
CA PHE A 304 2.28 0.47 19.21
C PHE A 304 3.51 0.68 18.32
N ALA A 305 4.44 -0.26 18.31
CA ALA A 305 5.57 -0.25 17.39
C ALA A 305 5.81 -1.66 16.85
N LEU A 306 5.94 -1.76 15.54
CA LEU A 306 6.36 -2.95 14.82
C LEU A 306 7.70 -2.65 14.16
N THR A 307 8.71 -3.47 14.44
CA THR A 307 10.08 -3.28 13.95
C THR A 307 10.62 -4.61 13.42
N PRO A 308 11.16 -4.64 12.20
CA PRO A 308 11.81 -5.84 11.68
C PRO A 308 13.09 -6.13 12.47
N LEU A 309 13.32 -7.41 12.80
CA LEU A 309 14.55 -7.88 13.44
C LEU A 309 15.46 -8.56 12.40
N ASN A 310 16.76 -8.48 12.65
CA ASN A 310 17.72 -9.27 11.90
C ASN A 310 17.69 -10.71 12.41
N SER A 311 17.37 -11.66 11.54
CA SER A 311 17.46 -13.09 11.85
C SER A 311 18.86 -13.61 11.53
N LEU A 312 19.36 -14.53 12.34
CA LEU A 312 20.59 -15.28 12.04
C LEU A 312 20.37 -16.27 10.89
N ASP A 313 19.14 -16.73 10.70
CA ASP A 313 18.72 -17.58 9.59
C ASP A 313 18.12 -16.73 8.46
N PRO A 314 18.75 -16.66 7.28
CA PRO A 314 18.24 -15.87 6.15
C PRO A 314 16.92 -16.41 5.58
N THR A 315 16.54 -17.64 5.90
CA THR A 315 15.26 -18.24 5.49
C THR A 315 14.09 -17.84 6.37
N VAL A 316 14.35 -17.14 7.50
CA VAL A 316 13.37 -16.75 8.51
C VAL A 316 13.32 -15.22 8.61
N GLN A 317 12.14 -14.66 8.46
CA GLN A 317 11.85 -13.26 8.79
C GLN A 317 11.36 -13.16 10.23
N GLN A 318 11.86 -12.19 10.97
CA GLN A 318 11.44 -11.90 12.35
C GLN A 318 11.05 -10.43 12.49
N GLU A 319 10.04 -10.19 13.32
CA GLU A 319 9.56 -8.85 13.69
C GLU A 319 9.29 -8.77 15.18
N GLU A 320 9.55 -7.62 15.73
CA GLU A 320 9.21 -7.27 17.11
C GLU A 320 8.01 -6.36 17.15
N ILE A 321 7.04 -6.69 17.99
CA ILE A 321 5.88 -5.85 18.31
C ILE A 321 6.04 -5.39 19.75
N LYS A 322 6.01 -4.07 19.97
CA LYS A 322 5.97 -3.44 21.29
C LYS A 322 4.66 -2.69 21.46
N ILE A 323 4.02 -2.88 22.59
CA ILE A 323 2.80 -2.17 22.95
C ILE A 323 2.99 -1.59 24.35
N ASN A 324 2.81 -0.27 24.49
CA ASN A 324 2.73 0.39 25.78
C ASN A 324 1.33 0.97 25.91
N LEU A 325 0.65 0.68 27.01
CA LEU A 325 -0.70 1.14 27.30
C LEU A 325 -0.76 1.78 28.70
N GLY A 326 -1.13 3.05 28.73
CA GLY A 326 -1.03 3.85 29.94
C GLY A 326 0.42 3.94 30.43
N LYS A 327 0.58 3.96 31.77
CA LYS A 327 1.87 3.99 32.43
C LYS A 327 2.32 2.62 32.95
N SER A 328 1.38 1.67 32.97
CA SER A 328 1.55 0.44 33.74
C SER A 328 1.68 -0.81 32.91
N ILE A 329 1.24 -0.81 31.67
CA ILE A 329 1.16 -2.03 30.86
C ILE A 329 2.12 -1.92 29.69
N ALA A 330 2.99 -2.91 29.57
CA ALA A 330 3.88 -3.07 28.44
C ALA A 330 3.80 -4.50 27.91
N ALA A 331 3.76 -4.67 26.60
CA ALA A 331 3.85 -5.98 25.96
C ALA A 331 4.94 -5.97 24.90
N ARG A 332 5.60 -7.10 24.75
CA ARG A 332 6.63 -7.32 23.74
C ARG A 332 6.47 -8.70 23.15
N TYR A 333 6.38 -8.77 21.83
CA TYR A 333 6.23 -10.00 21.09
C TYR A 333 7.29 -10.09 20.00
N VAL A 334 7.83 -11.26 19.79
CA VAL A 334 8.63 -11.59 18.61
C VAL A 334 7.86 -12.64 17.82
N ARG A 335 7.55 -12.32 16.58
CA ARG A 335 6.93 -13.24 15.65
C ARG A 335 7.87 -13.56 14.50
N GLN A 336 7.68 -14.72 13.90
CA GLN A 336 8.52 -15.20 12.81
C GLN A 336 7.71 -15.89 11.72
N ARG A 337 8.23 -15.86 10.50
CA ARG A 337 7.73 -16.66 9.37
C ARG A 337 8.90 -17.12 8.51
N THR A 338 8.70 -18.16 7.73
CA THR A 338 9.63 -18.54 6.66
C THR A 338 9.59 -17.46 5.56
N ASN A 339 10.67 -17.32 4.79
CA ASN A 339 10.80 -16.29 3.75
C ASN A 339 9.91 -16.56 2.50
N SER A 340 8.77 -17.24 2.70
CA SER A 340 7.74 -17.42 1.68
C SER A 340 6.68 -16.35 1.83
N ARG A 341 6.30 -15.69 0.72
CA ARG A 341 5.30 -14.60 0.71
C ARG A 341 3.99 -14.94 1.43
N ASN A 342 3.56 -16.20 1.39
CA ASN A 342 2.28 -16.66 1.95
C ASN A 342 2.43 -17.39 3.29
N ALA A 343 3.63 -17.45 3.89
CA ALA A 343 3.81 -18.11 5.17
C ALA A 343 3.15 -17.30 6.29
N PRO A 344 2.34 -17.94 7.15
CA PRO A 344 1.71 -17.26 8.27
C PRO A 344 2.76 -16.84 9.32
N TRP A 345 2.54 -15.70 9.94
CA TRP A 345 3.30 -15.26 11.10
C TRP A 345 2.96 -16.13 12.31
N LYS A 346 3.97 -16.65 12.99
CA LYS A 346 3.84 -17.43 14.23
C LYS A 346 4.51 -16.69 15.38
N LEU A 347 3.92 -16.73 16.55
CA LEU A 347 4.57 -16.24 17.77
C LEU A 347 5.78 -17.11 18.07
N ALA A 348 6.95 -16.50 18.17
CA ALA A 348 8.16 -17.17 18.65
C ALA A 348 8.28 -17.06 20.16
N ARG A 349 8.12 -15.84 20.68
CA ARG A 349 8.13 -15.54 22.13
C ARG A 349 7.42 -14.22 22.40
N GLY A 350 6.96 -14.05 23.64
CA GLY A 350 6.33 -12.81 24.05
C GLY A 350 6.23 -12.65 25.55
N GLY A 351 5.94 -11.43 25.97
CA GLY A 351 5.70 -11.13 27.37
C GLY A 351 4.77 -9.94 27.57
N ILE A 352 4.00 -9.98 28.64
CA ILE A 352 3.21 -8.83 29.12
C ILE A 352 3.68 -8.54 30.54
N GLY A 353 4.01 -7.28 30.80
CA GLY A 353 4.33 -6.74 32.11
C GLY A 353 3.27 -5.74 32.57
N VAL A 354 2.80 -5.86 33.79
CA VAL A 354 1.94 -4.89 34.45
C VAL A 354 2.66 -4.32 35.66
N ASN A 355 3.01 -3.04 35.63
CA ASN A 355 3.95 -2.37 36.54
C ASN A 355 5.33 -3.06 36.68
N LEU A 356 5.66 -3.87 35.69
CA LEU A 356 6.93 -4.58 35.54
C LEU A 356 7.30 -4.59 34.06
N PRO A 357 8.60 -4.72 33.74
CA PRO A 357 8.99 -5.00 32.37
C PRO A 357 8.37 -6.32 31.87
N PRO A 358 7.98 -6.40 30.59
CA PRO A 358 7.52 -7.65 30.00
C PRO A 358 8.59 -8.73 30.08
N PRO A 359 8.29 -9.95 30.55
CA PRO A 359 9.24 -11.05 30.57
C PRO A 359 9.66 -11.40 29.14
N GLN A 360 10.87 -11.94 29.01
CA GLN A 360 11.44 -12.32 27.72
C GLN A 360 11.86 -13.80 27.78
N PRO A 361 10.90 -14.73 27.70
CA PRO A 361 11.23 -16.15 27.65
C PRO A 361 11.94 -16.50 26.33
N ASP A 362 12.67 -17.62 26.31
CA ASP A 362 13.29 -18.11 25.07
C ASP A 362 12.25 -18.57 24.05
N SER A 363 11.10 -19.07 24.53
CA SER A 363 9.95 -19.46 23.71
C SER A 363 8.64 -19.28 24.47
N GLY A 364 7.52 -19.18 23.76
CA GLY A 364 6.19 -19.07 24.34
C GLY A 364 5.88 -17.68 24.93
N MET A 365 4.97 -17.61 25.87
CA MET A 365 4.40 -16.39 26.39
C MET A 365 4.47 -16.32 27.92
N GLY A 366 4.97 -15.21 28.45
CA GLY A 366 5.02 -14.93 29.89
C GLY A 366 4.20 -13.72 30.28
N ILE A 367 3.60 -13.72 31.47
CA ILE A 367 2.91 -12.57 32.05
C ILE A 367 3.43 -12.32 33.44
N ASN A 368 3.85 -11.07 33.74
CA ASN A 368 4.23 -10.62 35.08
C ASN A 368 3.35 -9.45 35.51
N ILE A 369 2.73 -9.60 36.67
CA ILE A 369 1.80 -8.60 37.22
C ILE A 369 2.27 -8.17 38.61
N ASN A 370 2.37 -6.87 38.85
CA ASN A 370 2.64 -6.31 40.17
C ASN A 370 1.68 -5.14 40.41
N LEU A 371 0.59 -5.40 41.08
CA LEU A 371 -0.48 -4.43 41.37
C LEU A 371 -0.82 -4.39 42.85
N PRO A 372 -1.25 -3.24 43.39
CA PRO A 372 -1.74 -3.17 44.76
C PRO A 372 -2.94 -4.12 45.02
N SER A 373 -3.86 -4.22 44.08
CA SER A 373 -5.00 -5.12 44.13
C SER A 373 -5.24 -5.80 42.79
N VAL A 374 -5.52 -7.10 42.77
CA VAL A 374 -5.86 -7.91 41.60
C VAL A 374 -7.13 -8.72 41.91
N ASP A 375 -8.17 -8.50 41.12
CA ASP A 375 -9.40 -9.26 41.16
C ASP A 375 -9.40 -10.36 40.08
N ILE A 376 -9.03 -11.58 40.50
CA ILE A 376 -9.00 -12.74 39.61
C ILE A 376 -10.41 -13.16 39.19
N ASP A 377 -11.40 -13.01 40.09
CA ASP A 377 -12.77 -13.43 39.80
C ASP A 377 -13.42 -12.52 38.73
N ALA A 378 -13.17 -11.19 38.79
CA ALA A 378 -13.62 -10.25 37.79
C ALA A 378 -12.92 -10.53 36.43
N TRP A 379 -11.62 -10.80 36.41
CA TRP A 379 -10.87 -11.15 35.19
C TRP A 379 -11.35 -12.46 34.60
N ARG A 380 -11.59 -13.49 35.42
CA ARG A 380 -12.14 -14.78 34.98
C ARG A 380 -13.51 -14.61 34.31
N SER A 381 -14.42 -13.86 34.96
CA SER A 381 -15.73 -13.53 34.39
C SER A 381 -15.60 -12.83 33.03
N THR A 382 -14.74 -11.81 32.96
CA THR A 382 -14.47 -11.07 31.70
C THR A 382 -13.94 -11.97 30.59
N ILE A 383 -12.94 -12.80 30.88
CA ILE A 383 -12.37 -13.76 29.93
C ILE A 383 -13.45 -14.74 29.46
N THR A 384 -14.29 -15.25 30.37
CA THR A 384 -15.39 -16.15 30.00
C THR A 384 -16.33 -15.47 28.99
N VAL A 385 -16.75 -14.23 29.23
CA VAL A 385 -17.58 -13.46 28.28
C VAL A 385 -16.90 -13.28 26.92
N LEU A 386 -15.59 -13.09 26.90
CA LEU A 386 -14.81 -12.89 25.68
C LEU A 386 -14.52 -14.21 24.93
N THR A 387 -14.63 -15.37 25.59
CA THR A 387 -14.31 -16.69 24.99
C THR A 387 -15.53 -17.59 24.76
N SER A 388 -16.71 -17.28 25.33
CA SER A 388 -17.86 -18.17 25.43
C SER A 388 -18.67 -18.44 24.17
N ASP A 389 -18.35 -17.86 23.02
CA ASP A 389 -19.00 -18.18 21.73
C ASP A 389 -18.09 -19.10 20.89
N GLN A 390 -18.06 -20.37 21.22
CA GLN A 390 -17.60 -21.42 20.31
C GLN A 390 -18.75 -21.82 19.37
N SER A 391 -19.12 -20.95 18.42
CA SER A 391 -19.83 -21.43 17.23
C SER A 391 -18.81 -22.23 16.39
N THR A 392 -18.94 -23.54 16.48
CA THR A 392 -18.25 -24.54 15.68
C THR A 392 -18.71 -24.45 14.22
N THR A 393 -18.16 -23.55 13.47
CA THR A 393 -18.07 -23.65 12.01
C THR A 393 -16.62 -23.42 11.63
N PRO A 394 -15.94 -24.43 11.08
CA PRO A 394 -14.61 -24.24 10.52
C PRO A 394 -14.76 -23.53 9.17
N GLU A 395 -14.87 -22.21 9.18
CA GLU A 395 -14.65 -21.42 7.96
C GLU A 395 -13.15 -21.35 7.72
N SER A 396 -12.73 -22.12 6.73
CA SER A 396 -11.43 -22.09 6.10
C SER A 396 -11.17 -20.71 5.48
N SER A 397 -10.47 -19.85 6.22
CA SER A 397 -9.82 -18.68 5.63
C SER A 397 -8.32 -18.75 5.91
N ALA A 398 -7.57 -18.96 4.86
CA ALA A 398 -6.13 -19.20 4.80
C ALA A 398 -5.25 -17.99 5.20
N SER A 399 -5.70 -17.12 6.09
CA SER A 399 -4.92 -15.95 6.57
C SER A 399 -5.25 -15.52 8.01
N SER A 400 -5.79 -16.42 8.85
CA SER A 400 -6.06 -16.08 10.24
C SER A 400 -4.77 -16.09 11.05
N VAL A 401 -4.28 -14.90 11.42
CA VAL A 401 -3.34 -14.77 12.55
C VAL A 401 -4.03 -15.41 13.76
N ASP A 402 -3.40 -16.42 14.36
CA ASP A 402 -3.91 -17.02 15.60
C ASP A 402 -3.71 -16.05 16.77
N TYR A 403 -4.69 -15.17 16.95
CA TYR A 403 -4.68 -14.18 18.04
C TYR A 403 -4.67 -14.83 19.42
N ASN A 404 -5.12 -16.07 19.57
CA ASN A 404 -5.11 -16.78 20.86
C ASN A 404 -3.69 -17.07 21.33
N SER A 405 -2.75 -17.32 20.41
CA SER A 405 -1.34 -17.55 20.76
C SER A 405 -0.67 -16.32 21.39
N PHE A 406 -1.17 -15.11 21.12
CA PHE A 406 -0.65 -13.86 21.70
C PHE A 406 -1.14 -13.56 23.11
N VAL A 407 -2.14 -14.28 23.60
CA VAL A 407 -2.79 -14.01 24.90
C VAL A 407 -2.74 -15.22 25.82
N ALA A 408 -2.50 -16.44 25.33
CA ALA A 408 -2.42 -17.66 26.12
C ALA A 408 -1.02 -17.83 26.75
N PRO A 409 -0.81 -17.52 28.03
CA PRO A 409 0.52 -17.58 28.64
C PRO A 409 0.94 -19.02 28.94
N ASN A 410 2.26 -19.27 28.84
CA ASN A 410 2.92 -20.46 29.34
C ASN A 410 3.31 -20.28 30.82
N THR A 411 3.63 -19.05 31.21
CA THR A 411 4.00 -18.70 32.58
C THR A 411 3.28 -17.43 33.04
N ILE A 412 2.81 -17.43 34.28
CA ILE A 412 2.19 -16.26 34.92
C ILE A 412 2.83 -16.07 36.28
N GLY A 413 3.30 -14.86 36.56
CA GLY A 413 3.71 -14.39 37.87
C GLY A 413 2.85 -13.24 38.34
N ILE A 414 2.25 -13.34 39.50
CA ILE A 414 1.42 -12.28 40.10
C ILE A 414 1.96 -11.94 41.47
N ARG A 415 2.19 -10.68 41.73
CA ARG A 415 2.45 -10.12 43.06
C ARG A 415 1.40 -9.04 43.33
N SER A 416 0.73 -9.16 44.49
CA SER A 416 -0.32 -8.21 44.89
C SER A 416 -0.40 -8.10 46.40
N ASN A 417 -0.69 -6.88 46.91
CA ASN A 417 -0.96 -6.70 48.31
C ASN A 417 -2.35 -7.28 48.69
N GLU A 418 -3.33 -7.16 47.75
CA GLU A 418 -4.64 -7.76 47.88
C GLU A 418 -4.96 -8.56 46.61
N LEU A 419 -5.24 -9.84 46.75
CA LEU A 419 -5.67 -10.71 45.68
C LEU A 419 -7.06 -11.27 45.98
N ILE A 420 -8.04 -10.98 45.15
CA ILE A 420 -9.38 -11.52 45.28
C ILE A 420 -9.47 -12.80 44.43
N LEU A 421 -9.74 -13.91 45.08
CA LEU A 421 -9.86 -15.23 44.46
C LEU A 421 -10.94 -16.05 45.19
N ALA A 422 -11.93 -16.57 44.46
CA ALA A 422 -13.07 -17.32 44.99
C ALA A 422 -13.79 -16.57 46.10
N ASN A 423 -14.03 -15.25 45.92
CA ASN A 423 -14.62 -14.31 46.88
C ASN A 423 -13.84 -14.21 48.20
N ARG A 424 -12.56 -14.54 48.22
CA ARG A 424 -11.67 -14.38 49.39
C ARG A 424 -10.57 -13.40 49.07
N ILE A 425 -10.17 -12.60 50.05
CA ILE A 425 -9.06 -11.68 49.93
C ILE A 425 -7.84 -12.33 50.56
N LEU A 426 -6.80 -12.50 49.73
CA LEU A 426 -5.49 -12.95 50.13
C LEU A 426 -4.55 -11.72 50.20
N THR A 427 -3.91 -11.53 51.35
CA THR A 427 -2.99 -10.41 51.53
C THR A 427 -1.54 -10.80 51.23
N ASN A 428 -0.79 -9.85 50.63
CA ASN A 428 0.63 -10.06 50.25
C ASN A 428 0.84 -11.33 49.42
N ALA A 429 -0.05 -11.55 48.45
CA ALA A 429 -0.03 -12.74 47.63
C ALA A 429 1.12 -12.72 46.59
N VAL A 430 1.82 -13.84 46.46
CA VAL A 430 2.76 -14.12 45.35
C VAL A 430 2.35 -15.45 44.75
N LEU A 431 1.92 -15.42 43.53
CA LEU A 431 1.49 -16.60 42.77
C LEU A 431 2.35 -16.80 41.54
N GLY A 432 2.70 -18.04 41.27
CA GLY A 432 3.34 -18.46 40.02
C GLY A 432 2.58 -19.66 39.45
N ALA A 433 2.37 -19.64 38.15
CA ALA A 433 1.80 -20.78 37.40
C ALA A 433 2.57 -20.99 36.11
N SER A 434 2.78 -22.24 35.73
CA SER A 434 3.36 -22.65 34.45
C SER A 434 2.55 -23.79 33.87
N ARG A 435 2.51 -23.81 32.52
CA ARG A 435 1.84 -24.86 31.74
C ARG A 435 2.88 -25.78 31.10
#